data_681a1cb1ed0bb442a2e970e538b96114
#
_entry.id   681a1cb1ed0bb442a2e970e538b96114
#
_cell.length_a   1.000
_cell.length_b   1.000
_cell.length_c   1.000
_cell.angle_alpha   90.00
_cell.angle_beta   90.00
_cell.angle_gamma   90.00
#
_symmetry.space_group_name_H-M   'P 1'
#
loop_
_entity.id
_entity.type
_entity.pdbx_description
1 polymer ?
#
loop_
_entity_poly.entity_id
_entity_poly.type
_entity_poly.pdbx_seq_one_letter_code
_entity_poly.pdbx_strand_id
1 'polypeptide(L)'
;TKPIAYASAFLSRKGQLTRKIIEETTEKRFENPGNYEAMRRMQRDGEAGATELVERAQEGLAKMDTDATSVFHKNLDAIQKANPGQKLDPLQLHETIDAAALEVGVDLKALRAGDQSGAFRNFTGSRADEKHILKAMDQVDEFLTDPKIEGSLINVHILKRKLANTRDFEVPAGAKRTQGQIAIDAMWGATRKSLDRRPDGRPWNASKDGVDYKQLTE
;
A
#
# COMPACT_ATOMS: atom_id res chain seq x y z
N THR A 1 -13.48 -6.99 28.52
CA THR A 1 -12.55 -7.96 27.88
C THR A 1 -12.81 -8.15 26.37
N LYS A 2 -14.03 -7.87 25.85
CA LYS A 2 -14.36 -8.04 24.41
C LYS A 2 -13.83 -6.93 23.47
N PRO A 3 -13.78 -5.63 23.84
CA PRO A 3 -13.29 -4.57 22.93
C PRO A 3 -11.82 -4.72 22.55
N ILE A 4 -10.98 -5.20 23.46
CA ILE A 4 -9.54 -5.41 23.22
C ILE A 4 -9.30 -6.57 22.23
N ALA A 5 -10.14 -7.62 22.29
CA ALA A 5 -10.05 -8.75 21.37
C ALA A 5 -10.42 -8.38 19.93
N TYR A 6 -11.35 -7.46 19.71
CA TYR A 6 -11.70 -6.97 18.38
C TYR A 6 -10.60 -6.09 17.75
N ALA A 7 -9.97 -5.23 18.55
CA ALA A 7 -8.82 -4.44 18.10
C ALA A 7 -7.64 -5.35 17.70
N SER A 8 -7.36 -6.42 18.47
CA SER A 8 -6.27 -7.35 18.17
C SER A 8 -6.52 -8.20 16.92
N ALA A 9 -7.78 -8.58 16.64
CA ALA A 9 -8.13 -9.34 15.44
C ALA A 9 -8.00 -8.51 14.15
N PHE A 10 -8.27 -7.22 14.20
CA PHE A 10 -8.08 -6.31 13.07
C PHE A 10 -6.59 -6.05 12.77
N LEU A 11 -5.74 -6.16 13.78
CA LEU A 11 -4.31 -5.88 13.74
C LEU A 11 -3.46 -7.10 13.37
N SER A 12 -4.01 -8.32 13.44
CA SER A 12 -3.29 -9.55 13.15
C SER A 12 -2.85 -9.68 11.68
N ARG A 13 -3.30 -8.80 10.79
CA ARG A 13 -2.99 -8.83 9.35
C ARG A 13 -1.76 -8.02 8.92
N LYS A 14 -1.23 -7.13 9.75
CA LYS A 14 -0.07 -6.27 9.39
C LYS A 14 1.24 -6.66 10.08
N GLY A 15 1.47 -7.93 10.27
CA GLY A 15 2.78 -8.46 10.64
C GLY A 15 3.22 -8.20 12.09
N GLN A 16 4.25 -8.94 12.50
CA GLN A 16 4.82 -8.89 13.86
C GLN A 16 5.37 -7.51 14.25
N LEU A 17 5.82 -6.72 13.26
CA LEU A 17 6.35 -5.37 13.49
C LEU A 17 5.25 -4.42 13.98
N THR A 18 4.07 -4.49 13.38
CA THR A 18 2.91 -3.68 13.79
C THR A 18 2.45 -4.05 15.19
N ARG A 19 2.49 -5.34 15.52
CA ARG A 19 2.17 -5.82 16.87
C ARG A 19 3.14 -5.30 17.93
N LYS A 20 4.45 -5.34 17.65
CA LYS A 20 5.48 -4.83 18.54
C LYS A 20 5.37 -3.31 18.73
N ILE A 21 5.15 -2.56 17.65
CA ILE A 21 4.92 -1.09 17.71
C ILE A 21 3.67 -0.77 18.51
N ILE A 22 2.61 -1.57 18.39
CA ILE A 22 1.38 -1.37 19.14
C ILE A 22 1.58 -1.72 20.61
N GLU A 23 2.27 -2.82 20.93
CA GLU A 23 2.59 -3.19 22.31
C GLU A 23 3.43 -2.11 22.98
N GLU A 24 4.53 -1.67 22.35
CA GLU A 24 5.39 -0.59 22.89
C GLU A 24 4.67 0.76 22.97
N THR A 25 3.78 1.06 22.02
CA THR A 25 3.01 2.29 22.02
C THR A 25 1.89 2.24 23.05
N THR A 26 1.31 1.08 23.29
CA THR A 26 0.29 0.87 24.31
C THR A 26 0.90 1.01 25.70
N GLU A 27 2.06 0.38 25.96
CA GLU A 27 2.77 0.55 27.22
C GLU A 27 3.13 2.02 27.50
N LYS A 28 3.79 2.70 26.56
CA LYS A 28 4.11 4.14 26.69
C LYS A 28 2.90 5.06 26.83
N ARG A 29 1.73 4.65 26.33
CA ARG A 29 0.49 5.43 26.42
C ARG A 29 -0.23 5.23 27.74
N PHE A 30 -0.06 4.10 28.42
CA PHE A 30 -0.55 3.93 29.79
C PHE A 30 0.19 4.83 30.78
N GLU A 31 1.41 5.27 30.44
CA GLU A 31 2.16 6.27 31.21
C GLU A 31 1.69 7.71 30.92
N ASN A 32 0.86 7.94 29.88
CA ASN A 32 0.34 9.28 29.58
C ASN A 32 -0.81 9.64 30.55
N PRO A 33 -0.69 10.75 31.33
CA PRO A 33 -1.71 11.16 32.29
C PRO A 33 -3.14 11.25 31.73
N GLY A 34 -3.29 11.66 30.46
CA GLY A 34 -4.58 11.72 29.80
C GLY A 34 -5.25 10.36 29.57
N ASN A 35 -4.47 9.32 29.31
CA ASN A 35 -5.00 7.97 29.15
C ASN A 35 -5.38 7.35 30.52
N TYR A 36 -4.64 7.69 31.56
CA TYR A 36 -4.98 7.31 32.94
C TYR A 36 -6.30 7.91 33.40
N GLU A 37 -6.55 9.18 33.06
CA GLU A 37 -7.84 9.84 33.35
C GLU A 37 -9.00 9.21 32.57
N ALA A 38 -8.79 8.89 31.27
CA ALA A 38 -9.80 8.19 30.47
C ALA A 38 -10.14 6.81 31.05
N MET A 39 -9.13 6.05 31.51
CA MET A 39 -9.36 4.79 32.23
C MET A 39 -10.11 4.96 33.56
N ARG A 40 -9.80 5.99 34.33
CA ARG A 40 -10.54 6.33 35.55
C ARG A 40 -11.99 6.70 35.27
N ARG A 41 -12.25 7.47 34.20
CA ARG A 41 -13.62 7.78 33.73
C ARG A 41 -14.32 6.52 33.27
N MET A 42 -13.66 5.63 32.51
CA MET A 42 -14.19 4.34 32.09
C MET A 42 -14.60 3.46 33.28
N GLN A 43 -13.83 3.47 34.37
CA GLN A 43 -14.19 2.76 35.60
C GLN A 43 -15.37 3.40 36.33
N ARG A 44 -15.49 4.73 36.26
CA ARG A 44 -16.52 5.50 36.98
C ARG A 44 -17.80 5.70 36.16
N ASP A 45 -17.65 5.99 34.87
CA ASP A 45 -18.73 6.45 33.99
C ASP A 45 -19.08 5.44 32.87
N GLY A 46 -18.51 4.22 32.90
CA GLY A 46 -18.86 3.13 31.99
C GLY A 46 -18.54 3.36 30.49
N GLU A 47 -19.56 3.38 29.64
CA GLU A 47 -19.40 3.47 28.17
C GLU A 47 -18.73 4.78 27.68
N ALA A 48 -18.94 5.90 28.35
CA ALA A 48 -18.38 7.20 27.94
C ALA A 48 -16.84 7.21 27.98
N GLY A 49 -16.24 6.62 29.02
CA GLY A 49 -14.78 6.51 29.11
C GLY A 49 -14.19 5.55 28.10
N ALA A 50 -14.91 4.49 27.74
CA ALA A 50 -14.49 3.54 26.71
C ALA A 50 -14.46 4.21 25.32
N THR A 51 -15.46 5.00 24.98
CA THR A 51 -15.55 5.77 23.72
C THR A 51 -14.38 6.76 23.60
N GLU A 52 -14.13 7.55 24.64
CA GLU A 52 -13.01 8.51 24.66
C GLU A 52 -11.65 7.81 24.48
N LEU A 53 -11.45 6.64 25.08
CA LEU A 53 -10.22 5.86 24.93
C LEU A 53 -10.04 5.36 23.48
N VAL A 54 -11.12 4.90 22.84
CA VAL A 54 -11.12 4.44 21.46
C VAL A 54 -10.82 5.60 20.50
N GLU A 55 -11.48 6.74 20.68
CA GLU A 55 -11.25 7.94 19.87
C GLU A 55 -9.81 8.43 19.96
N ARG A 56 -9.25 8.55 21.16
CA ARG A 56 -7.84 8.92 21.36
C ARG A 56 -6.86 7.90 20.77
N ALA A 57 -7.20 6.60 20.83
CA ALA A 57 -6.40 5.59 20.20
C ALA A 57 -6.43 5.71 18.66
N GLN A 58 -7.60 5.98 18.09
CA GLN A 58 -7.76 6.20 16.64
C GLN A 58 -7.01 7.46 16.17
N GLU A 59 -7.15 8.58 16.86
CA GLU A 59 -6.41 9.82 16.58
C GLU A 59 -4.90 9.60 16.62
N GLY A 60 -4.43 8.89 17.65
CA GLY A 60 -3.02 8.59 17.78
C GLY A 60 -2.50 7.68 16.68
N LEU A 61 -3.28 6.68 16.23
CA LEU A 61 -2.92 5.82 15.10
C LEU A 61 -2.88 6.62 13.79
N ALA A 62 -3.87 7.49 13.54
CA ALA A 62 -3.90 8.35 12.37
C ALA A 62 -2.69 9.30 12.33
N LYS A 63 -2.31 9.89 13.46
CA LYS A 63 -1.12 10.73 13.55
C LYS A 63 0.15 9.94 13.27
N MET A 64 0.30 8.74 13.83
CA MET A 64 1.46 7.89 13.57
C MET A 64 1.58 7.48 12.11
N ASP A 65 0.47 7.15 11.44
CA ASP A 65 0.46 6.82 10.01
C ASP A 65 0.87 8.02 9.17
N THR A 66 0.39 9.22 9.52
CA THR A 66 0.77 10.47 8.86
C THR A 66 2.26 10.78 9.04
N ASP A 67 2.79 10.67 10.25
CA ASP A 67 4.20 10.93 10.55
C ASP A 67 5.11 9.90 9.86
N ALA A 68 4.77 8.62 9.90
CA ALA A 68 5.51 7.56 9.22
C ALA A 68 5.51 7.76 7.70
N THR A 69 4.36 8.12 7.10
CA THR A 69 4.24 8.42 5.68
C THR A 69 5.11 9.63 5.30
N SER A 70 5.13 10.68 6.12
CA SER A 70 5.95 11.88 5.90
C SER A 70 7.45 11.54 5.92
N VAL A 71 7.91 10.77 6.91
CA VAL A 71 9.31 10.33 7.00
C VAL A 71 9.67 9.44 5.80
N PHE A 72 8.80 8.53 5.43
CA PHE A 72 9.00 7.66 4.27
C PHE A 72 9.15 8.47 2.97
N HIS A 73 8.27 9.45 2.72
CA HIS A 73 8.38 10.31 1.53
C HIS A 73 9.66 11.15 1.53
N LYS A 74 10.06 11.69 2.68
CA LYS A 74 11.35 12.42 2.80
C LYS A 74 12.54 11.54 2.43
N ASN A 75 12.53 10.27 2.84
CA ASN A 75 13.58 9.33 2.51
C ASN A 75 13.58 8.97 1.02
N LEU A 76 12.41 8.76 0.40
CA LEU A 76 12.32 8.56 -1.05
C LEU A 76 12.85 9.77 -1.83
N ASP A 77 12.52 10.97 -1.40
CA ASP A 77 13.02 12.23 -1.97
C ASP A 77 14.54 12.33 -1.86
N ALA A 78 15.08 11.95 -0.71
CA ALA A 78 16.53 11.94 -0.49
C ALA A 78 17.25 10.93 -1.40
N ILE A 79 16.67 9.73 -1.60
CA ILE A 79 17.16 8.73 -2.55
C ILE A 79 17.09 9.29 -3.98
N GLN A 80 15.96 9.88 -4.38
CA GLN A 80 15.82 10.47 -5.72
C GLN A 80 16.86 11.57 -5.97
N LYS A 81 17.15 12.42 -4.97
CA LYS A 81 18.19 13.46 -5.04
C LYS A 81 19.61 12.88 -5.10
N ALA A 82 19.86 11.72 -4.47
CA ALA A 82 21.13 11.00 -4.58
C ALA A 82 21.33 10.33 -5.94
N ASN A 83 20.27 10.23 -6.76
CA ASN A 83 20.28 9.62 -8.08
C ASN A 83 19.74 10.62 -9.14
N PRO A 84 20.43 11.74 -9.40
CA PRO A 84 19.95 12.77 -10.29
C PRO A 84 19.83 12.25 -11.72
N GLY A 85 18.75 12.63 -12.40
CA GLY A 85 18.46 12.20 -13.78
C GLY A 85 17.97 10.75 -13.92
N GLN A 86 17.89 9.98 -12.84
CA GLN A 86 17.36 8.63 -12.85
C GLN A 86 15.84 8.68 -12.55
N LYS A 87 15.03 8.79 -13.61
CA LYS A 87 13.57 8.69 -13.52
C LYS A 87 13.14 7.40 -14.21
N LEU A 88 12.17 6.73 -13.64
CA LEU A 88 11.54 5.59 -14.27
C LEU A 88 10.75 6.09 -15.49
N ASP A 89 10.94 5.42 -16.62
CA ASP A 89 10.16 5.73 -17.82
C ASP A 89 8.72 5.24 -17.64
N PRO A 90 7.72 6.13 -17.61
CA PRO A 90 6.33 5.73 -17.46
C PRO A 90 5.85 4.78 -18.57
N LEU A 91 6.33 4.95 -19.80
CA LEU A 91 5.94 4.07 -20.91
C LEU A 91 6.51 2.67 -20.73
N GLN A 92 7.78 2.56 -20.34
CA GLN A 92 8.40 1.26 -20.04
C GLN A 92 7.73 0.58 -18.85
N LEU A 93 7.38 1.34 -17.81
CA LEU A 93 6.63 0.81 -16.66
C LEU A 93 5.27 0.26 -17.10
N HIS A 94 4.58 0.99 -17.94
CA HIS A 94 3.29 0.58 -18.53
C HIS A 94 3.41 -0.73 -19.30
N GLU A 95 4.36 -0.83 -20.22
CA GLU A 95 4.60 -2.05 -20.99
C GLU A 95 4.92 -3.24 -20.09
N THR A 96 5.68 -3.01 -19.01
CA THR A 96 6.02 -4.06 -18.05
C THR A 96 4.79 -4.54 -17.28
N ILE A 97 3.89 -3.61 -16.91
CA ILE A 97 2.62 -3.93 -16.23
C ILE A 97 1.70 -4.68 -17.20
N ASP A 98 1.58 -4.22 -18.45
CA ASP A 98 0.76 -4.88 -19.47
C ASP A 98 1.23 -6.31 -19.74
N ALA A 99 2.54 -6.51 -19.86
CA ALA A 99 3.11 -7.84 -20.06
C ALA A 99 2.81 -8.76 -18.87
N ALA A 100 2.95 -8.27 -17.64
CA ALA A 100 2.65 -9.05 -16.44
C ALA A 100 1.16 -9.41 -16.31
N ALA A 101 0.24 -8.52 -16.71
CA ALA A 101 -1.18 -8.82 -16.75
C ALA A 101 -1.53 -9.86 -17.83
N LEU A 102 -0.87 -9.76 -18.99
CA LEU A 102 -1.05 -10.71 -20.09
C LEU A 102 -0.62 -12.13 -19.71
N GLU A 103 0.47 -12.30 -18.95
CA GLU A 103 0.94 -13.61 -18.45
C GLU A 103 -0.14 -14.34 -17.60
N VAL A 104 -1.02 -13.60 -16.98
CA VAL A 104 -2.12 -14.16 -16.17
C VAL A 104 -3.48 -14.09 -16.87
N GLY A 105 -3.49 -13.88 -18.19
CA GLY A 105 -4.65 -14.01 -19.05
C GLY A 105 -5.47 -12.71 -19.23
N VAL A 106 -4.93 -11.55 -18.87
CA VAL A 106 -5.60 -10.24 -19.00
C VAL A 106 -4.84 -9.35 -19.98
N ASP A 107 -5.45 -9.04 -21.12
CA ASP A 107 -4.90 -8.11 -22.10
C ASP A 107 -5.38 -6.67 -21.83
N LEU A 108 -4.57 -5.89 -21.11
CA LEU A 108 -4.88 -4.51 -20.78
C LEU A 108 -4.88 -3.60 -22.03
N LYS A 109 -4.13 -3.93 -23.09
CA LYS A 109 -4.14 -3.18 -24.35
C LYS A 109 -5.48 -3.32 -25.06
N ALA A 110 -6.03 -4.54 -25.11
CA ALA A 110 -7.36 -4.79 -25.64
C ALA A 110 -8.44 -4.06 -24.82
N LEU A 111 -8.33 -4.03 -23.49
CA LEU A 111 -9.24 -3.25 -22.64
C LEU A 111 -9.26 -1.78 -22.97
N ARG A 112 -8.09 -1.16 -23.14
CA ARG A 112 -7.97 0.28 -23.55
C ARG A 112 -8.51 0.53 -24.93
N ALA A 113 -8.43 -0.45 -25.82
CA ALA A 113 -9.02 -0.39 -27.16
C ALA A 113 -10.55 -0.60 -27.17
N GLY A 114 -11.17 -0.90 -26.01
CA GLY A 114 -12.61 -1.16 -25.88
C GLY A 114 -13.02 -2.59 -26.21
N ASP A 115 -12.07 -3.49 -26.49
CA ASP A 115 -12.34 -4.91 -26.70
C ASP A 115 -12.31 -5.71 -25.40
N GLN A 116 -13.38 -5.61 -24.62
CA GLN A 116 -13.50 -6.32 -23.35
C GLN A 116 -13.52 -7.85 -23.53
N SER A 117 -14.12 -8.34 -24.61
CA SER A 117 -14.21 -9.79 -24.86
C SER A 117 -12.86 -10.38 -25.25
N GLY A 118 -12.07 -9.67 -26.03
CA GLY A 118 -10.69 -10.04 -26.37
C GLY A 118 -9.77 -9.99 -25.17
N ALA A 119 -9.92 -8.95 -24.38
CA ALA A 119 -9.09 -8.71 -23.18
C ALA A 119 -9.19 -9.82 -22.14
N PHE A 120 -10.37 -10.40 -21.93
CA PHE A 120 -10.62 -11.47 -20.96
C PHE A 120 -10.77 -12.86 -21.58
N ARG A 121 -10.37 -13.05 -22.85
CA ARG A 121 -10.54 -14.35 -23.54
C ARG A 121 -9.94 -15.53 -22.79
N ASN A 122 -8.78 -15.35 -22.17
CA ASN A 122 -8.05 -16.37 -21.44
C ASN A 122 -8.19 -16.23 -19.92
N PHE A 123 -9.03 -15.30 -19.47
CA PHE A 123 -9.26 -15.04 -18.06
C PHE A 123 -10.38 -15.92 -17.52
N THR A 124 -10.13 -16.58 -16.39
CA THR A 124 -11.07 -17.52 -15.77
C THR A 124 -11.74 -16.96 -14.52
N GLY A 125 -11.63 -15.64 -14.31
CA GLY A 125 -12.22 -14.95 -13.16
C GLY A 125 -13.70 -14.62 -13.33
N SER A 126 -14.27 -14.07 -12.27
CA SER A 126 -15.65 -13.60 -12.24
C SER A 126 -15.80 -12.17 -12.79
N ARG A 127 -17.04 -11.74 -13.02
CA ARG A 127 -17.34 -10.33 -13.35
C ARG A 127 -16.93 -9.34 -12.26
N ALA A 128 -16.90 -9.77 -11.00
CA ALA A 128 -16.39 -8.95 -9.92
C ALA A 128 -14.88 -8.76 -10.04
N ASP A 129 -14.16 -9.83 -10.41
CA ASP A 129 -12.72 -9.76 -10.69
C ASP A 129 -12.41 -8.83 -11.86
N GLU A 130 -13.21 -8.88 -12.96
CA GLU A 130 -13.07 -7.97 -14.09
C GLU A 130 -13.17 -6.50 -13.66
N LYS A 131 -14.16 -6.16 -12.80
CA LYS A 131 -14.31 -4.79 -12.27
C LYS A 131 -13.11 -4.34 -11.45
N HIS A 132 -12.53 -5.23 -10.65
CA HIS A 132 -11.34 -4.92 -9.86
C HIS A 132 -10.12 -4.70 -10.76
N ILE A 133 -9.98 -5.49 -11.84
CA ILE A 133 -8.94 -5.31 -12.83
C ILE A 133 -9.10 -3.97 -13.57
N LEU A 134 -10.31 -3.62 -13.99
CA LEU A 134 -10.59 -2.32 -14.62
C LEU A 134 -10.19 -1.16 -13.69
N LYS A 135 -10.54 -1.23 -12.41
CA LYS A 135 -10.14 -0.23 -11.42
C LYS A 135 -8.62 -0.14 -11.26
N ALA A 136 -7.92 -1.27 -11.29
CA ALA A 136 -6.45 -1.28 -11.23
C ALA A 136 -5.83 -0.69 -12.51
N MET A 137 -6.40 -1.00 -13.68
CA MET A 137 -6.00 -0.41 -14.95
C MET A 137 -6.18 1.11 -14.95
N ASP A 138 -7.33 1.62 -14.49
CA ASP A 138 -7.59 3.05 -14.39
C ASP A 138 -6.53 3.75 -13.52
N GLN A 139 -6.07 3.11 -12.45
CA GLN A 139 -5.02 3.65 -11.58
C GLN A 139 -3.66 3.71 -12.29
N VAL A 140 -3.36 2.73 -13.15
CA VAL A 140 -2.14 2.72 -13.97
C VAL A 140 -2.24 3.81 -15.04
N ASP A 141 -3.37 3.92 -15.69
CA ASP A 141 -3.57 4.89 -16.77
C ASP A 141 -3.60 6.34 -16.24
N GLU A 142 -4.21 6.59 -15.08
CA GLU A 142 -4.12 7.88 -14.39
C GLU A 142 -2.66 8.26 -14.12
N PHE A 143 -1.83 7.30 -13.69
CA PHE A 143 -0.41 7.52 -13.46
C PHE A 143 0.34 7.95 -14.73
N LEU A 144 -0.06 7.44 -15.90
CA LEU A 144 0.59 7.73 -17.16
C LEU A 144 0.10 9.02 -17.83
N THR A 145 -1.17 9.34 -17.65
CA THR A 145 -1.83 10.46 -18.35
C THR A 145 -1.73 11.77 -17.60
N ASP A 146 -1.42 11.75 -16.30
CA ASP A 146 -1.24 12.98 -15.53
C ASP A 146 0.16 13.58 -15.82
N PRO A 147 0.24 14.72 -16.54
CA PRO A 147 1.51 15.36 -16.88
C PRO A 147 2.30 15.84 -15.63
N LYS A 148 1.65 15.90 -14.47
CA LYS A 148 2.30 16.21 -13.18
C LYS A 148 2.98 15.00 -12.56
N ILE A 149 2.65 13.80 -13.03
CA ILE A 149 3.23 12.56 -12.53
C ILE A 149 4.48 12.29 -13.38
N GLU A 150 5.61 12.70 -12.86
CA GLU A 150 6.90 12.27 -13.40
C GLU A 150 7.24 10.86 -12.86
N GLY A 151 8.04 10.09 -13.60
CA GLY A 151 8.53 8.77 -13.18
C GLY A 151 9.48 8.82 -11.97
N SER A 152 9.15 9.63 -10.97
CA SER A 152 9.89 9.72 -9.72
C SER A 152 9.60 8.50 -8.84
N LEU A 153 10.56 8.16 -7.98
CA LEU A 153 10.39 7.06 -7.01
C LEU A 153 9.11 7.19 -6.17
N ILE A 154 8.79 8.41 -5.76
CA ILE A 154 7.60 8.68 -4.94
C ILE A 154 6.34 8.33 -5.72
N ASN A 155 6.23 8.81 -6.94
CA ASN A 155 5.02 8.60 -7.75
C ASN A 155 4.81 7.12 -8.08
N VAL A 156 5.87 6.40 -8.47
CA VAL A 156 5.78 4.95 -8.74
C VAL A 156 5.49 4.17 -7.45
N HIS A 157 6.01 4.62 -6.30
CA HIS A 157 5.67 4.02 -5.01
C HIS A 157 4.18 4.25 -4.65
N ILE A 158 3.64 5.42 -4.93
CA ILE A 158 2.20 5.71 -4.74
C ILE A 158 1.35 4.78 -5.62
N LEU A 159 1.72 4.58 -6.89
CA LEU A 159 1.05 3.61 -7.77
C LEU A 159 1.11 2.20 -7.17
N LYS A 160 2.29 1.75 -6.71
CA LYS A 160 2.44 0.46 -6.04
C LYS A 160 1.48 0.31 -4.84
N ARG A 161 1.33 1.36 -4.01
CA ARG A 161 0.38 1.34 -2.88
C ARG A 161 -1.08 1.32 -3.33
N LYS A 162 -1.45 2.08 -4.37
CA LYS A 162 -2.81 2.04 -4.94
C LYS A 162 -3.16 0.62 -5.39
N LEU A 163 -2.26 -0.03 -6.15
CA LEU A 163 -2.44 -1.41 -6.60
C LEU A 163 -2.53 -2.42 -5.43
N ALA A 164 -1.68 -2.26 -4.42
CA ALA A 164 -1.73 -3.10 -3.22
C ALA A 164 -3.09 -2.99 -2.51
N ASN A 165 -3.61 -1.77 -2.34
CA ASN A 165 -4.91 -1.54 -1.71
C ASN A 165 -6.06 -2.14 -2.55
N THR A 166 -5.96 -2.08 -3.88
CA THR A 166 -6.97 -2.69 -4.76
C THR A 166 -6.90 -4.21 -4.73
N ARG A 167 -5.70 -4.80 -4.63
CA ARG A 167 -5.48 -6.24 -4.48
C ARG A 167 -6.06 -6.79 -3.18
N ASP A 168 -5.79 -6.09 -2.06
CA ASP A 168 -6.11 -6.58 -0.71
C ASP A 168 -7.56 -6.23 -0.29
N PHE A 169 -8.31 -5.52 -1.15
CA PHE A 169 -9.68 -5.15 -0.89
C PHE A 169 -10.56 -6.42 -0.87
N GLU A 170 -11.16 -6.71 0.29
CA GLU A 170 -12.16 -7.76 0.51
C GLU A 170 -11.69 -9.23 0.57
N VAL A 171 -10.41 -9.53 0.81
CA VAL A 171 -10.00 -10.93 1.03
C VAL A 171 -10.14 -11.31 2.51
N PRO A 172 -11.08 -12.20 2.88
CA PRO A 172 -11.12 -12.77 4.21
C PRO A 172 -9.80 -13.51 4.52
N ALA A 173 -9.37 -13.47 5.79
CA ALA A 173 -8.17 -14.22 6.19
C ALA A 173 -8.33 -15.70 5.88
N GLY A 174 -7.36 -16.28 5.19
CA GLY A 174 -7.37 -17.71 4.81
C GLY A 174 -8.15 -18.06 3.54
N ALA A 175 -8.81 -17.10 2.88
CA ALA A 175 -9.44 -17.35 1.59
C ALA A 175 -8.39 -17.48 0.47
N LYS A 176 -8.67 -18.34 -0.52
CA LYS A 176 -7.85 -18.41 -1.73
C LYS A 176 -7.99 -17.12 -2.54
N ARG A 177 -6.88 -16.66 -3.12
CA ARG A 177 -6.89 -15.50 -4.03
C ARG A 177 -7.78 -15.77 -5.24
N THR A 178 -8.58 -14.77 -5.61
CA THR A 178 -9.35 -14.80 -6.85
C THR A 178 -8.43 -14.55 -8.06
N GLN A 179 -8.91 -14.86 -9.26
CA GLN A 179 -8.17 -14.58 -10.49
C GLN A 179 -7.92 -13.08 -10.69
N GLY A 180 -8.87 -12.24 -10.28
CA GLY A 180 -8.70 -10.79 -10.28
C GLY A 180 -7.57 -10.33 -9.36
N GLN A 181 -7.49 -10.91 -8.17
CA GLN A 181 -6.39 -10.62 -7.24
C GLN A 181 -5.02 -11.09 -7.76
N ILE A 182 -4.99 -12.23 -8.45
CA ILE A 182 -3.75 -12.73 -9.10
C ILE A 182 -3.31 -11.75 -10.19
N ALA A 183 -4.23 -11.24 -11.01
CA ALA A 183 -3.92 -10.27 -12.05
C ALA A 183 -3.41 -8.93 -11.47
N ILE A 184 -4.06 -8.42 -10.43
CA ILE A 184 -3.62 -7.20 -9.74
C ILE A 184 -2.27 -7.43 -9.03
N ASP A 185 -2.03 -8.63 -8.49
CA ASP A 185 -0.75 -9.01 -7.87
C ASP A 185 0.40 -9.04 -8.91
N ALA A 186 0.10 -9.49 -10.13
CA ALA A 186 1.06 -9.43 -11.24
C ALA A 186 1.41 -7.98 -11.61
N MET A 187 0.41 -7.10 -11.74
CA MET A 187 0.59 -5.67 -12.00
C MET A 187 1.40 -5.00 -10.87
N TRP A 188 1.06 -5.28 -9.63
CA TRP A 188 1.79 -4.80 -8.44
C TRP A 188 3.23 -5.31 -8.42
N GLY A 189 3.44 -6.59 -8.72
CA GLY A 189 4.76 -7.22 -8.79
C GLY A 189 5.65 -6.58 -9.87
N ALA A 190 5.09 -6.28 -11.04
CA ALA A 190 5.77 -5.55 -12.11
C ALA A 190 6.20 -4.14 -11.65
N THR A 191 5.28 -3.41 -11.01
CA THR A 191 5.56 -2.08 -10.45
C THR A 191 6.65 -2.15 -9.37
N ARG A 192 6.60 -3.16 -8.49
CA ARG A 192 7.64 -3.38 -7.48
C ARG A 192 9.01 -3.65 -8.10
N LYS A 193 9.08 -4.58 -9.08
CA LYS A 193 10.34 -4.90 -9.77
C LYS A 193 10.96 -3.67 -10.43
N SER A 194 10.15 -2.76 -10.99
CA SER A 194 10.62 -1.52 -11.58
C SER A 194 11.20 -0.55 -10.53
N LEU A 195 10.81 -0.66 -9.27
CA LEU A 195 11.36 0.12 -8.16
C LEU A 195 12.64 -0.50 -7.57
N ASP A 196 12.89 -1.79 -7.75
CA ASP A 196 14.03 -2.48 -7.15
C ASP A 196 15.37 -2.03 -7.76
N ARG A 197 15.34 -1.50 -8.98
CA ARG A 197 16.53 -1.04 -9.69
C ARG A 197 16.28 0.26 -10.44
N ARG A 198 17.36 1.03 -10.63
CA ARG A 198 17.35 2.22 -11.49
C ARG A 198 17.11 1.83 -12.95
N PRO A 199 16.73 2.78 -13.83
CA PRO A 199 16.60 2.54 -15.27
C PRO A 199 17.87 1.98 -15.94
N ASP A 200 19.05 2.28 -15.39
CA ASP A 200 20.34 1.75 -15.87
C ASP A 200 20.65 0.32 -15.35
N GLY A 201 19.70 -0.32 -14.65
CA GLY A 201 19.81 -1.67 -14.11
C GLY A 201 20.62 -1.79 -12.80
N ARG A 202 21.20 -0.70 -12.31
CA ARG A 202 21.98 -0.66 -11.07
C ARG A 202 21.05 -0.48 -9.85
N PRO A 203 21.49 -0.85 -8.65
CA PRO A 203 20.76 -0.51 -7.44
C PRO A 203 20.69 1.02 -7.28
N TRP A 204 19.65 1.50 -6.62
CA TRP A 204 19.55 2.89 -6.22
C TRP A 204 20.68 3.24 -5.25
N ASN A 205 21.36 4.35 -5.48
CA ASN A 205 22.31 4.84 -4.51
C ASN A 205 21.56 5.27 -3.25
N ALA A 206 22.09 4.90 -2.10
CA ALA A 206 21.55 5.32 -0.82
C ALA A 206 21.53 6.86 -0.71
N SER A 207 20.64 7.38 0.11
CA SER A 207 20.65 8.78 0.52
C SER A 207 21.96 9.12 1.27
N LYS A 208 22.20 10.41 1.50
CA LYS A 208 23.35 10.85 2.32
C LYS A 208 23.37 10.23 3.72
N ASP A 209 22.22 9.87 4.22
CA ASP A 209 22.04 9.23 5.53
C ASP A 209 22.19 7.71 5.48
N GLY A 210 22.62 7.16 4.33
CA GLY A 210 22.88 5.73 4.15
C GLY A 210 21.64 4.87 3.93
N VAL A 211 20.46 5.47 3.79
CA VAL A 211 19.19 4.73 3.56
C VAL A 211 18.99 4.49 2.08
N ASP A 212 18.83 3.24 1.67
CA ASP A 212 18.49 2.85 0.30
C ASP A 212 17.00 2.47 0.18
N TYR A 213 16.52 2.31 -1.08
CA TYR A 213 15.12 2.00 -1.33
C TYR A 213 14.71 0.64 -0.73
N LYS A 214 15.60 -0.34 -0.77
CA LYS A 214 15.32 -1.68 -0.25
C LYS A 214 15.10 -1.65 1.27
N GLN A 215 15.98 -0.95 1.99
CA GLN A 215 15.87 -0.77 3.43
C GLN A 215 14.58 -0.03 3.86
N LEU A 216 14.05 0.85 3.01
CA LEU A 216 12.78 1.53 3.28
C LEU A 216 11.55 0.62 3.12
N THR A 217 11.66 -0.45 2.36
CA THR A 217 10.50 -1.26 1.95
C THR A 217 10.48 -2.66 2.56
N GLU A 218 11.54 -3.06 3.22
CA GLU A 218 11.63 -4.28 4.05
C GLU A 218 11.18 -4.00 5.49
#